data_03b39fbcf4419deb28c68b7007d580b7
#
_entry.id   03b39fbcf4419deb28c68b7007d580b7
#
_cell.length_a   1.000
_cell.length_b   1.000
_cell.length_c   1.000
_cell.angle_alpha   90.00
_cell.angle_beta   90.00
_cell.angle_gamma   90.00
#
_symmetry.space_group_name_H-M   'P 1'
#
loop_
_entity.id
_entity.type
_entity.pdbx_description
1 polymer ?
#
loop_
_entity_poly.entity_id
_entity_poly.type
_entity_poly.pdbx_seq_one_letter_code
_entity_poly.pdbx_strand_id
1 'polypeptide(L)'
;MSSTHTKTYLGNLDPSAPKETQHPCIYFSAVEQWERMKLYAAVLDFEPVAQEFGVERGFDPHIHDEAASSVDRYAQEREDLLHMPFVTIDPVGSRDLDQAVLIEEIDSGFRVHYAIADVAAFVEPGSELEKISLHRGQTIYLPDSPARLHPEELSEDAASLLEGQTRPAVVWSIDLDERGEVTATKVRRGLVKSRARLDYDQAQIDAENGRLHPSISLLPKVGQLRQESALRREAVNLSIPSQRVVKVPNDDAGEHYEIVIEPRPHIMDYNSEISLLTGMVAGEMMVKAGHGLLRTLAPATKESEATFRSEAQALGFEIAPEQPIGEFLQSVDPNTPKGMAIQREAQKLLRGSGYASVKNGDSEVHSGVGGYYAHVTAPLRRLIDRFATEHCLAIASGTDVPEWVTRVEEQVLDTMKYSSILASQVDNACLDLTEATVLKYWEGQNFNAVVVASEPEKNSARLFVYKPPVLAKCIGAPEQGTNQEVTLVTANLKKREVLFAWPAD
;
A
#
# COMPACT_ATOMS: atom_id res chain seq x y z
N MET A 1 8.21 -23.74 44.16
CA MET A 1 7.38 -22.93 45.07
C MET A 1 8.03 -21.56 45.22
N SER A 2 7.52 -20.59 44.51
CA SER A 2 7.71 -19.16 44.82
C SER A 2 6.61 -18.42 44.05
N SER A 3 5.65 -17.93 44.83
CA SER A 3 4.48 -17.19 44.32
C SER A 3 4.88 -15.74 44.09
N THR A 4 4.78 -15.25 42.89
CA THR A 4 4.86 -13.82 42.59
C THR A 4 3.45 -13.22 42.65
N HIS A 5 3.25 -12.37 43.62
CA HIS A 5 2.02 -11.60 43.83
C HIS A 5 1.92 -10.49 42.79
N THR A 6 0.93 -10.57 41.94
CA THR A 6 0.50 -9.47 41.08
C THR A 6 -0.29 -8.46 41.92
N LYS A 7 0.28 -7.28 42.17
CA LYS A 7 -0.47 -6.17 42.76
C LYS A 7 -1.30 -5.47 41.69
N THR A 8 -2.59 -5.70 41.70
CA THR A 8 -3.58 -4.93 40.94
C THR A 8 -3.81 -3.60 41.66
N TYR A 9 -3.39 -2.49 41.09
CA TYR A 9 -3.78 -1.17 41.57
C TYR A 9 -5.15 -0.82 40.96
N LEU A 10 -6.20 -0.98 41.71
CA LEU A 10 -7.50 -0.36 41.46
C LEU A 10 -7.40 1.09 41.99
N GLY A 11 -7.22 2.05 41.08
CA GLY A 11 -7.39 3.46 41.41
C GLY A 11 -8.86 3.72 41.76
N ASN A 12 -9.10 4.42 42.86
CA ASN A 12 -10.43 4.83 43.29
C ASN A 12 -11.05 5.76 42.24
N LEU A 13 -12.09 5.29 41.59
CA LEU A 13 -12.92 6.11 40.72
C LEU A 13 -13.74 7.07 41.59
N ASP A 14 -13.71 8.36 41.27
CA ASP A 14 -14.57 9.36 41.90
C ASP A 14 -16.04 9.14 41.42
N PRO A 15 -16.96 8.81 42.35
CA PRO A 15 -18.36 8.54 41.99
C PRO A 15 -19.15 9.77 41.54
N SER A 16 -18.55 10.96 41.58
CA SER A 16 -19.23 12.24 41.25
C SER A 16 -18.94 12.75 39.83
N ALA A 17 -18.07 12.07 39.06
CA ALA A 17 -17.76 12.47 37.72
C ALA A 17 -18.94 12.20 36.76
N PRO A 18 -19.25 13.09 35.81
CA PRO A 18 -20.29 12.88 34.82
C PRO A 18 -20.06 11.60 34.03
N LYS A 19 -21.11 10.82 33.78
CA LYS A 19 -21.03 9.53 33.04
C LYS A 19 -20.41 9.61 31.65
N GLU A 20 -20.27 10.79 31.08
CA GLU A 20 -19.67 11.03 29.77
C GLU A 20 -18.13 10.97 29.74
N THR A 21 -17.47 10.91 30.93
CA THR A 21 -16.00 10.88 31.04
C THR A 21 -15.42 9.52 31.47
N GLN A 22 -16.27 8.49 31.63
CA GLN A 22 -15.80 7.17 32.00
C GLN A 22 -15.53 6.30 30.77
N HIS A 23 -14.45 6.62 30.03
CA HIS A 23 -13.88 5.65 29.11
C HIS A 23 -12.98 4.69 29.91
N PRO A 24 -13.04 3.37 29.70
CA PRO A 24 -12.16 2.44 30.39
C PRO A 24 -10.73 2.69 29.96
N CYS A 25 -9.91 3.24 30.87
CA CYS A 25 -8.47 3.27 30.69
C CYS A 25 -7.97 1.83 30.74
N ILE A 26 -7.69 1.22 29.60
CA ILE A 26 -7.02 -0.07 29.53
C ILE A 26 -5.52 0.19 29.77
N TYR A 27 -5.05 -0.06 31.00
CA TYR A 27 -3.62 -0.08 31.30
C TYR A 27 -3.00 -1.36 30.73
N PHE A 28 -2.16 -1.22 29.73
CA PHE A 28 -1.33 -2.32 29.26
C PHE A 28 -0.10 -2.47 30.15
N SER A 29 0.16 -3.68 30.64
CA SER A 29 1.40 -4.00 31.33
C SER A 29 2.58 -3.92 30.35
N ALA A 30 3.67 -3.33 30.80
CA ALA A 30 4.88 -3.15 30.02
C ALA A 30 5.69 -4.45 29.97
N VAL A 31 5.19 -5.49 29.30
CA VAL A 31 5.98 -6.69 29.02
C VAL A 31 5.51 -7.31 27.72
N GLU A 32 6.46 -7.45 26.81
CA GLU A 32 6.57 -8.43 25.74
C GLU A 32 5.66 -8.29 24.52
N GLN A 33 6.36 -8.20 23.40
CA GLN A 33 5.88 -8.35 22.02
C GLN A 33 4.88 -7.30 21.55
N TRP A 34 5.19 -6.79 20.39
CA TRP A 34 4.40 -5.85 19.60
C TRP A 34 3.06 -6.47 19.15
N GLU A 35 2.33 -7.05 20.09
CA GLU A 35 0.94 -7.40 19.87
C GLU A 35 0.17 -6.10 19.65
N ARG A 36 -0.41 -5.98 18.48
CA ARG A 36 -1.36 -4.98 17.93
C ARG A 36 -1.68 -3.86 18.93
N MET A 37 -0.94 -2.75 18.82
CA MET A 37 -1.21 -1.59 19.67
C MET A 37 -2.51 -0.93 19.19
N LYS A 38 -3.58 -1.15 19.92
CA LYS A 38 -4.89 -0.58 19.62
C LYS A 38 -5.01 0.78 20.30
N LEU A 39 -5.22 1.82 19.48
CA LEU A 39 -5.47 3.16 19.97
C LEU A 39 -6.91 3.53 19.66
N TYR A 40 -7.65 3.80 20.69
CA TYR A 40 -9.07 4.09 20.62
C TYR A 40 -9.32 5.47 20.05
N ALA A 41 -10.08 5.58 18.95
CA ALA A 41 -10.74 6.81 18.55
C ALA A 41 -12.25 6.61 18.66
N ALA A 42 -12.95 7.48 19.39
CA ALA A 42 -14.40 7.53 19.40
C ALA A 42 -14.93 7.70 17.96
N VAL A 43 -16.22 7.44 17.74
CA VAL A 43 -16.88 7.50 16.42
C VAL A 43 -16.33 8.65 15.56
N LEU A 44 -15.64 8.28 14.48
CA LEU A 44 -15.09 9.21 13.50
C LEU A 44 -16.02 9.26 12.30
N ASP A 45 -16.29 10.47 11.84
CA ASP A 45 -16.98 10.73 10.59
C ASP A 45 -15.97 11.24 9.55
N PHE A 46 -15.77 10.47 8.47
CA PHE A 46 -14.87 10.83 7.39
C PHE A 46 -15.57 11.52 6.22
N GLU A 47 -16.90 11.69 6.27
CA GLU A 47 -17.64 12.42 5.25
C GLU A 47 -17.16 13.88 5.10
N PRO A 48 -16.86 14.64 6.18
CA PRO A 48 -16.27 15.98 6.04
C PRO A 48 -14.92 15.98 5.31
N VAL A 49 -14.11 14.92 5.44
CA VAL A 49 -12.85 14.76 4.69
C VAL A 49 -13.16 14.53 3.22
N ALA A 50 -14.08 13.63 2.90
CA ALA A 50 -14.49 13.38 1.52
C ALA A 50 -15.00 14.67 0.84
N GLN A 51 -15.86 15.42 1.52
CA GLN A 51 -16.42 16.68 1.01
C GLN A 51 -15.35 17.76 0.81
N GLU A 52 -14.42 17.92 1.75
CA GLU A 52 -13.32 18.90 1.65
C GLU A 52 -12.46 18.68 0.41
N PHE A 53 -12.18 17.42 0.09
CA PHE A 53 -11.36 17.03 -1.05
C PHE A 53 -12.17 16.75 -2.32
N GLY A 54 -13.51 16.89 -2.30
CA GLY A 54 -14.36 16.64 -3.45
C GLY A 54 -14.41 15.18 -3.88
N VAL A 55 -14.29 14.25 -2.94
CA VAL A 55 -14.31 12.80 -3.21
C VAL A 55 -15.75 12.30 -3.28
N GLU A 56 -16.17 11.92 -4.48
CA GLU A 56 -17.50 11.33 -4.72
C GLU A 56 -17.46 9.83 -4.40
N ARG A 57 -18.25 9.38 -3.40
CA ARG A 57 -18.25 7.99 -2.93
C ARG A 57 -19.17 7.07 -3.74
N GLY A 58 -20.27 7.57 -4.23
CA GLY A 58 -21.28 6.78 -4.96
C GLY A 58 -21.20 6.93 -6.47
N PHE A 59 -22.14 6.31 -7.14
CA PHE A 59 -22.39 6.42 -8.57
C PHE A 59 -23.87 6.69 -8.82
N ASP A 60 -24.18 7.35 -9.92
CA ASP A 60 -25.55 7.50 -10.36
C ASP A 60 -26.16 6.13 -10.73
N PRO A 61 -27.48 5.93 -10.53
CA PRO A 61 -28.12 4.62 -10.77
C PRO A 61 -27.87 4.04 -12.18
N HIS A 62 -27.83 4.87 -13.22
CA HIS A 62 -27.57 4.42 -14.58
C HIS A 62 -26.17 3.84 -14.78
N ILE A 63 -25.16 4.26 -13.97
CA ILE A 63 -23.81 3.69 -14.02
C ILE A 63 -23.80 2.27 -13.42
N HIS A 64 -24.58 2.03 -12.35
CA HIS A 64 -24.78 0.69 -11.81
C HIS A 64 -25.47 -0.24 -12.83
N ASP A 65 -26.52 0.26 -13.52
CA ASP A 65 -27.22 -0.50 -14.54
C ASP A 65 -26.29 -0.84 -15.74
N GLU A 66 -25.45 0.09 -16.16
CA GLU A 66 -24.45 -0.13 -17.22
C GLU A 66 -23.42 -1.18 -16.78
N ALA A 67 -22.88 -1.08 -15.56
CA ALA A 67 -21.94 -2.05 -15.01
C ALA A 67 -22.54 -3.45 -14.92
N ALA A 68 -23.78 -3.58 -14.41
CA ALA A 68 -24.47 -4.85 -14.25
C ALA A 68 -24.83 -5.53 -15.59
N SER A 69 -25.03 -4.73 -16.64
CA SER A 69 -25.34 -5.22 -18.00
C SER A 69 -24.13 -5.42 -18.89
N SER A 70 -22.94 -5.06 -18.43
CA SER A 70 -21.70 -5.19 -19.20
C SER A 70 -21.36 -6.65 -19.49
N VAL A 71 -20.85 -6.91 -20.71
CA VAL A 71 -20.48 -8.26 -21.16
C VAL A 71 -19.04 -8.28 -21.65
N ASP A 72 -18.41 -9.44 -21.59
CA ASP A 72 -17.04 -9.62 -22.07
C ASP A 72 -16.93 -9.39 -23.59
N ARG A 73 -16.35 -8.26 -23.98
CA ARG A 73 -16.13 -7.85 -25.38
C ARG A 73 -15.13 -8.74 -26.11
N TYR A 74 -14.27 -9.43 -25.39
CA TYR A 74 -13.18 -10.25 -25.91
C TYR A 74 -13.44 -11.75 -25.73
N ALA A 75 -14.68 -12.16 -25.50
CA ALA A 75 -15.05 -13.55 -25.21
C ALA A 75 -14.56 -14.57 -26.26
N GLN A 76 -14.49 -14.15 -27.55
CA GLN A 76 -14.05 -15.01 -28.65
C GLN A 76 -12.52 -15.08 -28.80
N GLU A 77 -11.77 -14.21 -28.14
CA GLU A 77 -10.31 -14.10 -28.26
C GLU A 77 -9.58 -14.79 -27.09
N ARG A 78 -10.33 -15.35 -26.13
CA ARG A 78 -9.77 -15.89 -24.89
C ARG A 78 -9.29 -17.32 -25.06
N GLU A 79 -8.07 -17.55 -24.57
CA GLU A 79 -7.53 -18.91 -24.35
C GLU A 79 -8.23 -19.55 -23.14
N ASP A 80 -8.61 -20.82 -23.25
CA ASP A 80 -9.15 -21.58 -22.10
C ASP A 80 -7.99 -21.98 -21.16
N LEU A 81 -7.91 -21.30 -20.02
CA LEU A 81 -6.92 -21.54 -18.98
C LEU A 81 -7.58 -22.06 -17.67
N LEU A 82 -8.80 -22.59 -17.77
CA LEU A 82 -9.55 -23.10 -16.61
C LEU A 82 -8.86 -24.27 -15.93
N HIS A 83 -7.97 -24.99 -16.62
CA HIS A 83 -7.18 -26.07 -16.05
C HIS A 83 -6.08 -25.59 -15.08
N MET A 84 -5.63 -24.32 -15.19
CA MET A 84 -4.60 -23.76 -14.35
C MET A 84 -5.15 -23.45 -12.95
N PRO A 85 -4.54 -23.97 -11.87
CA PRO A 85 -5.05 -23.82 -10.52
C PRO A 85 -4.65 -22.49 -9.87
N PHE A 86 -5.09 -21.38 -10.43
CA PHE A 86 -4.86 -20.05 -9.85
C PHE A 86 -5.48 -19.92 -8.45
N VAL A 87 -4.86 -19.09 -7.60
CA VAL A 87 -5.40 -18.67 -6.30
C VAL A 87 -5.20 -17.17 -6.12
N THR A 88 -6.10 -16.51 -5.37
CA THR A 88 -5.94 -15.12 -4.96
C THR A 88 -5.38 -15.03 -3.55
N ILE A 89 -4.60 -13.97 -3.24
CA ILE A 89 -4.06 -13.69 -1.91
C ILE A 89 -4.29 -12.22 -1.61
N ASP A 90 -5.21 -11.91 -0.70
CA ASP A 90 -5.65 -10.56 -0.39
C ASP A 90 -5.91 -10.39 1.11
N PRO A 91 -6.07 -9.17 1.63
CA PRO A 91 -6.53 -8.95 2.99
C PRO A 91 -7.90 -9.59 3.25
N VAL A 92 -8.14 -10.00 4.50
CA VAL A 92 -9.43 -10.57 4.90
C VAL A 92 -10.56 -9.59 4.54
N GLY A 93 -11.60 -10.10 3.87
CA GLY A 93 -12.77 -9.31 3.50
C GLY A 93 -12.72 -8.66 2.11
N SER A 94 -11.57 -8.60 1.43
CA SER A 94 -11.45 -8.03 0.07
C SER A 94 -12.37 -8.75 -0.91
N ARG A 95 -13.05 -8.00 -1.77
CA ARG A 95 -13.92 -8.51 -2.84
C ARG A 95 -13.46 -8.06 -4.24
N ASP A 96 -12.67 -7.03 -4.31
CA ASP A 96 -12.05 -6.47 -5.52
C ASP A 96 -10.73 -7.19 -5.82
N LEU A 97 -10.83 -8.47 -6.20
CA LEU A 97 -9.67 -9.35 -6.40
C LEU A 97 -9.06 -9.13 -7.78
N ASP A 98 -8.10 -8.25 -7.84
CA ASP A 98 -7.39 -7.86 -9.06
C ASP A 98 -6.51 -8.98 -9.63
N GLN A 99 -5.99 -9.89 -8.78
CA GLN A 99 -4.85 -10.74 -9.12
C GLN A 99 -5.02 -12.17 -8.64
N ALA A 100 -4.63 -13.12 -9.49
CA ALA A 100 -4.50 -14.53 -9.08
C ALA A 100 -3.16 -15.09 -9.56
N VAL A 101 -2.54 -15.93 -8.76
CA VAL A 101 -1.17 -16.40 -8.94
C VAL A 101 -1.08 -17.92 -8.99
N LEU A 102 -0.15 -18.42 -9.82
CA LEU A 102 0.31 -19.80 -9.86
C LEU A 102 1.80 -19.79 -10.14
N ILE A 103 2.60 -20.52 -9.37
CA ILE A 103 4.04 -20.61 -9.55
C ILE A 103 4.42 -22.09 -9.75
N GLU A 104 5.15 -22.36 -10.80
CA GLU A 104 5.60 -23.70 -11.18
C GLU A 104 7.14 -23.75 -11.28
N GLU A 105 7.72 -24.88 -11.00
CA GLU A 105 9.12 -25.17 -11.29
C GLU A 105 9.25 -25.63 -12.74
N ILE A 106 10.27 -25.13 -13.45
CA ILE A 106 10.62 -25.53 -14.82
C ILE A 106 12.10 -25.92 -14.86
N ASP A 107 12.53 -26.59 -15.91
CA ASP A 107 13.91 -27.12 -16.05
C ASP A 107 15.00 -26.04 -15.86
N SER A 108 14.68 -24.76 -16.19
CA SER A 108 15.60 -23.62 -16.13
C SER A 108 15.38 -22.69 -14.94
N GLY A 109 14.54 -23.06 -13.98
CA GLY A 109 14.19 -22.22 -12.84
C GLY A 109 12.70 -22.25 -12.51
N PHE A 110 12.01 -21.11 -12.65
CA PHE A 110 10.60 -20.97 -12.23
C PHE A 110 9.76 -20.32 -13.32
N ARG A 111 8.47 -20.64 -13.33
CA ARG A 111 7.47 -19.94 -14.13
C ARG A 111 6.41 -19.36 -13.22
N VAL A 112 6.24 -18.05 -13.29
CA VAL A 112 5.18 -17.32 -12.60
C VAL A 112 4.06 -17.06 -13.59
N HIS A 113 2.88 -17.60 -13.30
CA HIS A 113 1.65 -17.24 -13.97
C HIS A 113 0.89 -16.24 -13.11
N TYR A 114 0.59 -15.06 -13.64
CA TYR A 114 -0.10 -14.01 -12.93
C TYR A 114 -1.29 -13.55 -13.77
N ALA A 115 -2.50 -13.87 -13.29
CA ALA A 115 -3.74 -13.49 -13.93
C ALA A 115 -4.23 -12.18 -13.33
N ILE A 116 -4.48 -11.19 -14.18
CA ILE A 116 -4.97 -9.86 -13.79
C ILE A 116 -6.39 -9.69 -14.35
N ALA A 117 -7.30 -9.18 -13.53
CA ALA A 117 -8.68 -8.87 -13.93
C ALA A 117 -8.72 -8.06 -15.22
N ASP A 118 -9.48 -8.50 -16.23
CA ASP A 118 -9.55 -7.81 -17.53
C ASP A 118 -10.69 -6.80 -17.54
N VAL A 119 -10.48 -5.65 -16.90
CA VAL A 119 -11.47 -4.55 -16.83
C VAL A 119 -11.82 -4.00 -18.23
N ALA A 120 -10.87 -4.02 -19.17
CA ALA A 120 -11.11 -3.59 -20.54
C ALA A 120 -12.19 -4.42 -21.25
N ALA A 121 -12.42 -5.64 -20.76
CA ALA A 121 -13.48 -6.50 -21.28
C ALA A 121 -14.90 -5.93 -21.04
N PHE A 122 -15.09 -5.19 -19.96
CA PHE A 122 -16.39 -4.74 -19.49
C PHE A 122 -16.65 -3.25 -19.69
N VAL A 123 -15.59 -2.43 -19.67
CA VAL A 123 -15.70 -0.99 -19.84
C VAL A 123 -15.58 -0.66 -21.34
N GLU A 124 -16.72 -0.37 -21.97
CA GLU A 124 -16.76 -0.05 -23.39
C GLU A 124 -16.21 1.37 -23.66
N PRO A 125 -15.35 1.56 -24.67
CA PRO A 125 -14.86 2.88 -25.05
C PRO A 125 -15.99 3.84 -25.40
N GLY A 126 -15.98 5.03 -24.79
CA GLY A 126 -16.99 6.08 -24.97
C GLY A 126 -18.23 5.94 -24.08
N SER A 127 -18.34 4.88 -23.30
CA SER A 127 -19.43 4.63 -22.36
C SER A 127 -19.40 5.57 -21.15
N GLU A 128 -20.47 5.58 -20.36
CA GLU A 128 -20.52 6.35 -19.12
C GLU A 128 -19.57 5.74 -18.05
N LEU A 129 -19.40 4.41 -18.03
CA LEU A 129 -18.39 3.74 -17.20
C LEU A 129 -16.96 4.21 -17.55
N GLU A 130 -16.63 4.39 -18.83
CA GLU A 130 -15.33 4.94 -19.21
C GLU A 130 -15.18 6.39 -18.76
N LYS A 131 -16.20 7.23 -19.01
CA LYS A 131 -16.16 8.65 -18.64
C LYS A 131 -15.95 8.85 -17.13
N ILE A 132 -16.68 8.09 -16.30
CA ILE A 132 -16.53 8.19 -14.85
C ILE A 132 -15.18 7.64 -14.38
N SER A 133 -14.67 6.58 -14.99
CA SER A 133 -13.34 6.06 -14.65
C SER A 133 -12.23 7.04 -15.05
N LEU A 134 -12.34 7.68 -16.22
CA LEU A 134 -11.44 8.75 -16.66
C LEU A 134 -11.51 10.00 -15.77
N HIS A 135 -12.64 10.24 -15.11
CA HIS A 135 -12.77 11.33 -14.14
C HIS A 135 -12.13 10.97 -12.79
N ARG A 136 -12.38 9.75 -12.27
CA ARG A 136 -11.94 9.32 -10.94
C ARG A 136 -10.46 8.94 -10.86
N GLY A 137 -9.93 8.26 -11.88
CA GLY A 137 -8.53 7.82 -11.96
C GLY A 137 -8.19 6.62 -11.09
N GLN A 138 -8.63 6.60 -9.83
CA GLN A 138 -8.41 5.46 -8.93
C GLN A 138 -9.42 5.40 -7.80
N THR A 139 -9.50 4.24 -7.15
CA THR A 139 -10.21 4.08 -5.87
C THR A 139 -9.47 4.87 -4.79
N ILE A 140 -10.21 5.68 -4.03
CA ILE A 140 -9.70 6.40 -2.86
C ILE A 140 -10.25 5.69 -1.61
N TYR A 141 -9.33 5.21 -0.78
CA TYR A 141 -9.68 4.44 0.41
C TYR A 141 -9.85 5.36 1.62
N LEU A 142 -11.12 5.55 2.03
CA LEU A 142 -11.43 6.14 3.32
C LEU A 142 -11.68 5.01 4.34
N PRO A 143 -11.41 5.22 5.63
CA PRO A 143 -11.51 4.15 6.64
C PRO A 143 -12.91 3.55 6.83
N ASP A 144 -13.96 4.30 6.54
CA ASP A 144 -15.35 3.88 6.65
C ASP A 144 -15.86 3.16 5.39
N SER A 145 -15.53 3.67 4.20
CA SER A 145 -15.88 3.04 2.92
C SER A 145 -15.05 3.63 1.77
N PRO A 146 -14.59 2.82 0.81
CA PRO A 146 -13.83 3.32 -0.33
C PRO A 146 -14.73 4.12 -1.30
N ALA A 147 -14.16 5.17 -1.91
CA ALA A 147 -14.69 5.79 -3.12
C ALA A 147 -14.13 5.04 -4.33
N ARG A 148 -14.88 4.08 -4.86
CA ARG A 148 -14.42 3.12 -5.87
C ARG A 148 -14.22 3.77 -7.24
N LEU A 149 -13.26 3.24 -8.00
CA LEU A 149 -13.07 3.60 -9.41
C LEU A 149 -14.23 3.09 -10.27
N HIS A 150 -14.72 1.88 -10.01
CA HIS A 150 -15.80 1.23 -10.71
C HIS A 150 -16.91 0.81 -9.74
N PRO A 151 -18.19 0.72 -10.18
CA PRO A 151 -19.27 0.17 -9.36
C PRO A 151 -18.99 -1.25 -8.88
N GLU A 152 -19.62 -1.64 -7.77
CA GLU A 152 -19.42 -2.94 -7.14
C GLU A 152 -19.81 -4.12 -8.07
N GLU A 153 -20.80 -3.94 -8.94
CA GLU A 153 -21.25 -4.92 -9.93
C GLU A 153 -20.09 -5.30 -10.88
N LEU A 154 -19.16 -4.38 -11.12
CA LEU A 154 -17.98 -4.64 -11.92
C LEU A 154 -16.79 -5.02 -11.03
N SER A 155 -16.42 -4.16 -10.07
CA SER A 155 -15.16 -4.30 -9.33
C SER A 155 -15.17 -5.41 -8.27
N GLU A 156 -16.34 -5.79 -7.75
CA GLU A 156 -16.49 -6.82 -6.72
C GLU A 156 -17.28 -8.06 -7.20
N ASP A 157 -17.68 -8.07 -8.48
CA ASP A 157 -18.35 -9.22 -9.10
C ASP A 157 -17.79 -9.52 -10.49
N ALA A 158 -18.32 -8.90 -11.57
CA ALA A 158 -18.10 -9.34 -12.96
C ALA A 158 -16.64 -9.45 -13.36
N ALA A 159 -15.79 -8.48 -12.98
CA ALA A 159 -14.37 -8.47 -13.29
C ALA A 159 -13.48 -9.05 -12.15
N SER A 160 -13.98 -9.15 -10.92
CA SER A 160 -13.21 -9.68 -9.79
C SER A 160 -12.91 -11.16 -9.94
N LEU A 161 -11.68 -11.60 -9.65
CA LEU A 161 -11.23 -12.99 -9.76
C LEU A 161 -11.72 -13.86 -8.59
N LEU A 162 -13.02 -13.83 -8.33
CA LEU A 162 -13.68 -14.53 -7.23
C LEU A 162 -13.48 -16.04 -7.28
N GLU A 163 -13.32 -16.65 -6.10
CA GLU A 163 -13.15 -18.09 -5.96
C GLU A 163 -14.30 -18.87 -6.60
N GLY A 164 -13.94 -19.92 -7.34
CA GLY A 164 -14.89 -20.82 -7.99
C GLY A 164 -15.60 -20.24 -9.22
N GLN A 165 -15.42 -18.97 -9.52
CA GLN A 165 -16.01 -18.29 -10.68
C GLN A 165 -15.08 -18.35 -11.89
N THR A 166 -15.66 -18.52 -13.09
CA THR A 166 -14.93 -18.33 -14.35
C THR A 166 -14.91 -16.86 -14.67
N ARG A 167 -13.71 -16.28 -14.81
CA ARG A 167 -13.51 -14.84 -15.03
C ARG A 167 -12.58 -14.57 -16.19
N PRO A 168 -12.83 -13.50 -16.97
CA PRO A 168 -11.88 -12.99 -17.95
C PRO A 168 -10.67 -12.37 -17.25
N ALA A 169 -9.48 -12.70 -17.75
CA ALA A 169 -8.23 -12.17 -17.23
C ALA A 169 -7.22 -11.93 -18.33
N VAL A 170 -6.25 -11.05 -18.06
CA VAL A 170 -5.00 -10.97 -18.81
C VAL A 170 -3.95 -11.76 -18.04
N VAL A 171 -3.42 -12.80 -18.67
CA VAL A 171 -2.51 -13.74 -18.01
C VAL A 171 -1.08 -13.52 -18.49
N TRP A 172 -0.24 -13.15 -17.56
CA TRP A 172 1.20 -13.08 -17.71
C TRP A 172 1.81 -14.44 -17.36
N SER A 173 2.70 -14.95 -18.22
CA SER A 173 3.53 -16.11 -17.93
C SER A 173 4.98 -15.67 -18.05
N ILE A 174 5.68 -15.61 -16.93
CA ILE A 174 7.03 -15.05 -16.81
C ILE A 174 7.97 -16.15 -16.36
N ASP A 175 8.95 -16.49 -17.20
CA ASP A 175 9.98 -17.46 -16.88
C ASP A 175 11.15 -16.77 -16.20
N LEU A 176 11.62 -17.37 -15.11
CA LEU A 176 12.74 -16.91 -14.32
C LEU A 176 13.84 -17.99 -14.29
N ASP A 177 15.08 -17.56 -14.33
CA ASP A 177 16.22 -18.44 -14.06
C ASP A 177 16.35 -18.76 -12.55
N GLU A 178 17.36 -19.56 -12.19
CA GLU A 178 17.66 -19.94 -10.80
C GLU A 178 18.02 -18.74 -9.89
N ARG A 179 18.36 -17.58 -10.48
CA ARG A 179 18.64 -16.33 -9.76
C ARG A 179 17.44 -15.41 -9.68
N GLY A 180 16.30 -15.82 -10.24
CA GLY A 180 15.09 -15.02 -10.30
C GLY A 180 15.11 -13.93 -11.38
N GLU A 181 16.03 -13.98 -12.37
CA GLU A 181 16.02 -13.03 -13.49
C GLU A 181 15.11 -13.51 -14.62
N VAL A 182 14.47 -12.54 -15.30
CA VAL A 182 13.50 -12.84 -16.36
C VAL A 182 14.20 -13.37 -17.61
N THR A 183 13.75 -14.53 -18.11
CA THR A 183 14.29 -15.16 -19.32
C THR A 183 13.28 -15.15 -20.48
N ALA A 184 11.98 -15.26 -20.20
CA ALA A 184 10.93 -15.19 -21.21
C ALA A 184 9.64 -14.63 -20.62
N THR A 185 8.80 -14.08 -21.50
CA THR A 185 7.50 -13.54 -21.10
C THR A 185 6.47 -13.81 -22.20
N LYS A 186 5.27 -14.21 -21.78
CA LYS A 186 4.07 -14.28 -22.62
C LYS A 186 2.95 -13.56 -21.90
N VAL A 187 2.20 -12.71 -22.62
CA VAL A 187 0.96 -12.09 -22.11
C VAL A 187 -0.18 -12.36 -23.08
N ARG A 188 -1.37 -12.66 -22.56
CA ARG A 188 -2.54 -13.02 -23.36
C ARG A 188 -3.83 -12.90 -22.60
N ARG A 189 -4.94 -12.73 -23.29
CA ARG A 189 -6.28 -12.84 -22.72
C ARG A 189 -6.64 -14.31 -22.51
N GLY A 190 -7.26 -14.63 -21.37
CA GLY A 190 -7.72 -15.98 -21.05
C GLY A 190 -8.97 -15.99 -20.16
N LEU A 191 -9.60 -17.15 -20.11
CA LEU A 191 -10.59 -17.48 -19.07
C LEU A 191 -9.87 -18.25 -17.96
N VAL A 192 -9.98 -17.75 -16.73
CA VAL A 192 -9.36 -18.35 -15.56
C VAL A 192 -10.41 -18.69 -14.50
N LYS A 193 -10.03 -19.53 -13.54
CA LYS A 193 -10.86 -19.86 -12.38
C LYS A 193 -9.97 -19.95 -11.14
N SER A 194 -10.17 -19.03 -10.20
CA SER A 194 -9.50 -19.10 -8.90
C SER A 194 -10.01 -20.34 -8.12
N ARG A 195 -9.07 -21.10 -7.55
CA ARG A 195 -9.36 -22.33 -6.78
C ARG A 195 -9.52 -22.09 -5.30
N ALA A 196 -8.91 -21.00 -4.81
CA ALA A 196 -8.99 -20.60 -3.42
C ALA A 196 -8.80 -19.09 -3.30
N ARG A 197 -9.45 -18.50 -2.33
CA ARG A 197 -9.17 -17.15 -1.85
C ARG A 197 -8.41 -17.28 -0.54
N LEU A 198 -7.13 -16.90 -0.56
CA LEU A 198 -6.23 -16.94 0.58
C LEU A 198 -6.13 -15.55 1.20
N ASP A 199 -5.84 -15.49 2.50
CA ASP A 199 -5.50 -14.26 3.19
C ASP A 199 -4.03 -14.30 3.68
N TYR A 200 -3.45 -13.12 3.87
CA TYR A 200 -2.03 -12.99 4.21
C TYR A 200 -1.69 -13.59 5.58
N ASP A 201 -2.56 -13.47 6.58
CA ASP A 201 -2.30 -13.95 7.93
C ASP A 201 -2.24 -15.48 7.95
N GLN A 202 -3.25 -16.13 7.34
CA GLN A 202 -3.29 -17.59 7.26
C GLN A 202 -2.17 -18.12 6.34
N ALA A 203 -1.91 -17.45 5.21
CA ALA A 203 -0.84 -17.84 4.31
C ALA A 203 0.55 -17.73 4.96
N GLN A 204 0.80 -16.77 5.86
CA GLN A 204 2.02 -16.69 6.65
C GLN A 204 2.15 -17.89 7.58
N ILE A 205 1.09 -18.20 8.33
CA ILE A 205 1.05 -19.38 9.23
C ILE A 205 1.30 -20.67 8.44
N ASP A 206 0.70 -20.80 7.26
CA ASP A 206 0.86 -21.98 6.42
C ASP A 206 2.27 -22.08 5.82
N ALA A 207 2.89 -20.93 5.49
CA ALA A 207 4.29 -20.89 5.05
C ALA A 207 5.24 -21.41 6.14
N GLU A 208 5.08 -20.93 7.37
CA GLU A 208 5.89 -21.34 8.53
C GLU A 208 5.75 -22.83 8.87
N ASN A 209 4.59 -23.41 8.58
CA ASN A 209 4.30 -24.82 8.81
C ASN A 209 4.52 -25.71 7.58
N GLY A 210 5.00 -25.18 6.46
CA GLY A 210 5.21 -25.93 5.22
C GLY A 210 3.93 -26.46 4.57
N ARG A 211 2.80 -25.75 4.74
CA ARG A 211 1.47 -26.15 4.28
C ARG A 211 0.82 -25.15 3.33
N LEU A 212 1.63 -24.31 2.69
CA LEU A 212 1.12 -23.40 1.66
C LEU A 212 0.31 -24.14 0.60
N HIS A 213 -0.70 -23.45 0.07
CA HIS A 213 -1.46 -23.97 -1.07
C HIS A 213 -0.50 -24.35 -2.22
N PRO A 214 -0.69 -25.51 -2.89
CA PRO A 214 0.24 -26.00 -3.92
C PRO A 214 0.59 -24.96 -4.99
N SER A 215 -0.37 -24.14 -5.43
CA SER A 215 -0.16 -23.11 -6.44
C SER A 215 0.82 -22.02 -6.04
N ILE A 216 1.09 -21.84 -4.75
CA ILE A 216 1.99 -20.80 -4.20
C ILE A 216 3.06 -21.39 -3.26
N SER A 217 3.25 -22.70 -3.28
CA SER A 217 4.27 -23.34 -2.45
C SER A 217 5.69 -22.83 -2.73
N LEU A 218 5.94 -22.33 -3.93
CA LEU A 218 7.21 -21.74 -4.37
C LEU A 218 7.28 -20.22 -4.16
N LEU A 219 6.20 -19.57 -3.70
CA LEU A 219 6.17 -18.11 -3.51
C LEU A 219 7.27 -17.59 -2.57
N PRO A 220 7.58 -18.23 -1.42
CA PRO A 220 8.69 -17.78 -0.58
C PRO A 220 10.04 -17.84 -1.30
N LYS A 221 10.28 -18.91 -2.05
CA LYS A 221 11.51 -19.08 -2.81
C LYS A 221 11.67 -18.03 -3.90
N VAL A 222 10.65 -17.85 -4.73
CA VAL A 222 10.65 -16.88 -5.83
C VAL A 222 10.70 -15.46 -5.28
N GLY A 223 9.92 -15.16 -4.24
CA GLY A 223 9.91 -13.84 -3.59
C GLY A 223 11.29 -13.44 -3.06
N GLN A 224 11.98 -14.38 -2.37
CA GLN A 224 13.36 -14.16 -1.92
C GLN A 224 14.32 -13.87 -3.08
N LEU A 225 14.30 -14.67 -4.16
CA LEU A 225 15.12 -14.44 -5.34
C LEU A 225 14.86 -13.08 -5.98
N ARG A 226 13.61 -12.62 -5.99
CA ARG A 226 13.24 -11.29 -6.49
C ARG A 226 13.73 -10.16 -5.58
N GLN A 227 13.69 -10.33 -4.26
CA GLN A 227 14.29 -9.38 -3.31
C GLN A 227 15.81 -9.28 -3.49
N GLU A 228 16.50 -10.41 -3.68
CA GLU A 228 17.93 -10.42 -4.02
C GLU A 228 18.21 -9.72 -5.37
N SER A 229 17.33 -9.92 -6.37
CA SER A 229 17.39 -9.20 -7.64
C SER A 229 17.18 -7.70 -7.45
N ALA A 230 16.28 -7.27 -6.56
CA ALA A 230 16.06 -5.86 -6.24
C ALA A 230 17.31 -5.20 -5.65
N LEU A 231 18.05 -5.90 -4.77
CA LEU A 231 19.36 -5.44 -4.27
C LEU A 231 20.37 -5.25 -5.39
N ARG A 232 20.47 -6.21 -6.31
CA ARG A 232 21.37 -6.09 -7.47
C ARG A 232 21.07 -4.89 -8.37
N ARG A 233 19.81 -4.41 -8.36
CA ARG A 233 19.36 -3.22 -9.09
C ARG A 233 19.40 -1.95 -8.26
N GLU A 234 19.91 -2.01 -7.03
CA GLU A 234 19.94 -0.89 -6.08
C GLU A 234 18.54 -0.28 -5.82
N ALA A 235 17.52 -1.10 -5.88
CA ALA A 235 16.15 -0.69 -5.59
C ALA A 235 16.00 -0.22 -4.13
N VAL A 236 15.17 0.78 -3.90
CA VAL A 236 14.85 1.28 -2.55
C VAL A 236 13.49 0.73 -2.14
N ASN A 237 13.50 -0.40 -1.46
CA ASN A 237 12.28 -1.01 -0.95
C ASN A 237 12.03 -0.62 0.51
N LEU A 238 10.83 -0.13 0.82
CA LEU A 238 10.44 0.27 2.18
C LEU A 238 9.60 -0.83 2.82
N SER A 239 10.01 -1.25 4.01
CA SER A 239 9.28 -2.21 4.84
C SER A 239 8.61 -1.49 6.01
N ILE A 240 7.72 -0.54 5.72
CA ILE A 240 7.01 0.21 6.76
C ILE A 240 5.82 -0.64 7.21
N PRO A 241 5.70 -0.96 8.52
CA PRO A 241 4.49 -1.55 9.06
C PRO A 241 3.29 -0.67 8.72
N SER A 242 2.24 -1.24 8.21
CA SER A 242 1.09 -0.46 7.80
C SER A 242 0.37 0.09 9.04
N GLN A 243 0.16 1.40 9.03
CA GLN A 243 -0.66 2.08 10.02
C GLN A 243 -2.00 2.33 9.34
N ARG A 244 -3.03 1.63 9.79
CA ARG A 244 -4.37 1.75 9.23
C ARG A 244 -5.37 2.21 10.27
N VAL A 245 -6.29 3.06 9.85
CA VAL A 245 -7.51 3.32 10.58
C VAL A 245 -8.50 2.21 10.22
N VAL A 246 -8.90 1.41 11.20
CA VAL A 246 -9.85 0.32 10.98
C VAL A 246 -11.13 0.58 11.76
N LYS A 247 -12.27 0.31 11.12
CA LYS A 247 -13.56 0.31 11.78
C LYS A 247 -13.70 -1.01 12.55
N VAL A 248 -13.87 -0.91 13.85
CA VAL A 248 -14.08 -2.07 14.71
C VAL A 248 -15.59 -2.34 14.81
N PRO A 249 -16.05 -3.56 14.51
CA PRO A 249 -17.45 -3.93 14.69
C PRO A 249 -17.88 -3.73 16.15
N ASN A 250 -19.17 -3.47 16.31
CA ASN A 250 -19.81 -3.20 17.59
C ASN A 250 -19.43 -4.26 18.64
N ASP A 251 -18.59 -3.86 19.60
CA ASP A 251 -18.26 -4.61 20.80
C ASP A 251 -18.89 -3.92 22.03
N ASP A 252 -18.47 -4.28 23.24
CA ASP A 252 -18.97 -3.68 24.49
C ASP A 252 -18.74 -2.14 24.57
N ALA A 253 -17.87 -1.58 23.73
CA ALA A 253 -17.58 -0.15 23.61
C ALA A 253 -18.38 0.56 22.51
N GLY A 254 -19.14 -0.18 21.68
CA GLY A 254 -19.84 0.33 20.53
C GLY A 254 -19.00 0.37 19.25
N GLU A 255 -19.60 0.84 18.15
CA GLU A 255 -18.89 1.01 16.87
C GLU A 255 -17.87 2.15 16.99
N HIS A 256 -16.60 1.84 16.71
CA HIS A 256 -15.51 2.81 16.84
C HIS A 256 -14.40 2.55 15.81
N TYR A 257 -13.42 3.47 15.73
CA TYR A 257 -12.24 3.35 14.89
C TYR A 257 -10.98 3.19 15.74
N GLU A 258 -10.05 2.39 15.25
CA GLU A 258 -8.74 2.18 15.88
C GLU A 258 -7.63 2.45 14.88
N ILE A 259 -6.49 2.99 15.36
CA ILE A 259 -5.23 2.94 14.61
C ILE A 259 -4.57 1.60 14.94
N VAL A 260 -4.43 0.77 13.93
CA VAL A 260 -3.78 -0.53 14.04
C VAL A 260 -2.46 -0.49 13.30
N ILE A 261 -1.39 -0.89 13.99
CA ILE A 261 -0.11 -1.18 13.37
C ILE A 261 -0.12 -2.66 13.05
N GLU A 262 -0.18 -2.98 11.79
CA GLU A 262 -0.14 -4.36 11.32
C GLU A 262 1.31 -4.72 10.99
N PRO A 263 1.89 -5.74 11.67
CA PRO A 263 3.15 -6.30 11.20
C PRO A 263 2.96 -6.77 9.77
N ARG A 264 3.93 -6.49 8.92
CA ARG A 264 3.87 -6.90 7.52
C ARG A 264 4.36 -8.35 7.41
N PRO A 265 3.49 -9.33 7.09
CA PRO A 265 3.89 -10.72 6.92
C PRO A 265 4.87 -10.87 5.75
N HIS A 266 5.88 -11.72 5.86
CA HIS A 266 6.82 -11.98 4.76
C HIS A 266 6.13 -12.47 3.49
N ILE A 267 5.06 -13.23 3.62
CA ILE A 267 4.29 -13.71 2.47
C ILE A 267 3.66 -12.55 1.67
N MET A 268 3.33 -11.44 2.33
CA MET A 268 2.85 -10.22 1.68
C MET A 268 3.97 -9.55 0.88
N ASP A 269 5.19 -9.52 1.43
CA ASP A 269 6.35 -9.00 0.71
C ASP A 269 6.66 -9.83 -0.52
N TYR A 270 6.66 -11.16 -0.40
CA TYR A 270 6.87 -12.06 -1.53
C TYR A 270 5.80 -11.92 -2.61
N ASN A 271 4.52 -11.78 -2.22
CA ASN A 271 3.44 -11.53 -3.18
C ASN A 271 3.58 -10.16 -3.87
N SER A 272 4.05 -9.14 -3.13
CA SER A 272 4.34 -7.82 -3.70
C SER A 272 5.45 -7.89 -4.76
N GLU A 273 6.48 -8.74 -4.57
CA GLU A 273 7.53 -8.96 -5.55
C GLU A 273 7.00 -9.56 -6.87
N ILE A 274 5.92 -10.35 -6.84
CA ILE A 274 5.28 -10.86 -8.07
C ILE A 274 4.60 -9.71 -8.84
N SER A 275 3.93 -8.81 -8.15
CA SER A 275 3.36 -7.60 -8.76
C SER A 275 4.44 -6.68 -9.33
N LEU A 276 5.54 -6.47 -8.59
CA LEU A 276 6.69 -5.67 -9.05
C LEU A 276 7.34 -6.31 -10.29
N LEU A 277 7.56 -7.63 -10.27
CA LEU A 277 8.07 -8.39 -11.42
C LEU A 277 7.23 -8.14 -12.67
N THR A 278 5.91 -8.28 -12.56
CA THR A 278 5.00 -8.11 -13.69
C THR A 278 5.03 -6.66 -14.21
N GLY A 279 5.02 -5.67 -13.32
CA GLY A 279 5.12 -4.26 -13.70
C GLY A 279 6.46 -3.90 -14.35
N MET A 280 7.57 -4.51 -13.92
CA MET A 280 8.89 -4.32 -14.55
C MET A 280 8.92 -4.92 -15.96
N VAL A 281 8.43 -6.14 -16.11
CA VAL A 281 8.34 -6.80 -17.42
C VAL A 281 7.48 -5.97 -18.37
N ALA A 282 6.34 -5.45 -17.93
CA ALA A 282 5.48 -4.58 -18.72
C ALA A 282 6.20 -3.28 -19.12
N GLY A 283 6.90 -2.63 -18.18
CA GLY A 283 7.68 -1.44 -18.46
C GLY A 283 8.78 -1.69 -19.49
N GLU A 284 9.55 -2.77 -19.35
CA GLU A 284 10.57 -3.14 -20.31
C GLU A 284 10.01 -3.46 -21.71
N MET A 285 8.87 -4.18 -21.79
CA MET A 285 8.20 -4.46 -23.05
C MET A 285 7.83 -3.17 -23.78
N MET A 286 7.20 -2.23 -23.09
CA MET A 286 6.78 -0.95 -23.65
C MET A 286 7.96 -0.09 -24.09
N VAL A 287 9.02 0.00 -23.30
CA VAL A 287 10.23 0.76 -23.67
C VAL A 287 10.92 0.14 -24.89
N LYS A 288 11.05 -1.18 -24.97
CA LYS A 288 11.62 -1.88 -26.14
C LYS A 288 10.77 -1.67 -27.40
N ALA A 289 9.45 -1.57 -27.25
CA ALA A 289 8.54 -1.31 -28.38
C ALA A 289 8.47 0.17 -28.78
N GLY A 290 8.93 1.09 -27.92
CA GLY A 290 8.92 2.53 -28.16
C GLY A 290 7.58 3.23 -27.93
N HIS A 291 6.62 2.56 -27.27
CA HIS A 291 5.32 3.12 -26.91
C HIS A 291 4.76 2.47 -25.63
N GLY A 292 3.95 3.20 -24.88
CA GLY A 292 3.31 2.71 -23.64
C GLY A 292 3.30 3.73 -22.51
N LEU A 293 2.88 3.30 -21.33
CA LEU A 293 2.65 4.12 -20.16
C LEU A 293 3.49 3.61 -18.99
N LEU A 294 4.39 4.43 -18.49
CA LEU A 294 5.28 4.09 -17.39
C LEU A 294 4.88 4.78 -16.07
N ARG A 295 5.17 4.13 -14.98
CA ARG A 295 5.29 4.74 -13.66
C ARG A 295 6.73 5.15 -13.46
N THR A 296 6.99 6.43 -13.16
CA THR A 296 8.34 6.99 -13.06
C THR A 296 8.63 7.49 -11.65
N LEU A 297 9.88 7.43 -11.26
CA LEU A 297 10.38 8.04 -10.03
C LEU A 297 11.86 8.40 -10.24
N ALA A 298 12.16 9.69 -10.30
CA ALA A 298 13.53 10.14 -10.39
C ALA A 298 14.35 9.68 -9.16
N PRO A 299 15.66 9.43 -9.30
CA PRO A 299 16.55 9.18 -8.18
C PRO A 299 16.51 10.33 -7.16
N ALA A 300 16.69 10.00 -5.89
CA ALA A 300 16.84 11.01 -4.84
C ALA A 300 17.99 11.95 -5.16
N THR A 301 17.85 13.23 -4.80
CA THR A 301 18.95 14.17 -4.94
C THR A 301 20.05 13.88 -3.92
N LYS A 302 21.30 14.21 -4.24
CA LYS A 302 22.43 14.07 -3.30
C LYS A 302 22.20 14.78 -1.97
N GLU A 303 21.47 15.89 -1.99
CA GLU A 303 21.09 16.64 -0.79
C GLU A 303 20.09 15.85 0.05
N SER A 304 19.06 15.25 -0.58
CA SER A 304 18.09 14.39 0.11
C SER A 304 18.75 13.15 0.72
N GLU A 305 19.68 12.53 -0.01
CA GLU A 305 20.46 11.39 0.51
C GLU A 305 21.35 11.77 1.69
N ALA A 306 22.05 12.92 1.60
CA ALA A 306 22.88 13.41 2.69
C ALA A 306 22.05 13.74 3.94
N THR A 307 20.88 14.34 3.75
CA THR A 307 19.93 14.62 4.84
C THR A 307 19.47 13.31 5.49
N PHE A 308 19.06 12.33 4.69
CA PHE A 308 18.65 11.02 5.19
C PHE A 308 19.76 10.31 5.98
N ARG A 309 21.00 10.32 5.48
CA ARG A 309 22.15 9.73 6.19
C ARG A 309 22.41 10.42 7.54
N SER A 310 22.25 11.73 7.60
CA SER A 310 22.36 12.50 8.85
C SER A 310 21.25 12.15 9.84
N GLU A 311 20.01 12.02 9.36
CA GLU A 311 18.86 11.60 10.18
C GLU A 311 19.05 10.16 10.69
N ALA A 312 19.57 9.25 9.86
CA ALA A 312 19.89 7.89 10.25
C ALA A 312 20.97 7.84 11.34
N GLN A 313 22.03 8.59 11.17
CA GLN A 313 23.11 8.70 12.17
C GLN A 313 22.58 9.24 13.51
N ALA A 314 21.71 10.23 13.47
CA ALA A 314 21.08 10.79 14.66
C ALA A 314 20.20 9.76 15.39
N LEU A 315 19.53 8.88 14.66
CA LEU A 315 18.76 7.75 15.21
C LEU A 315 19.65 6.59 15.72
N GLY A 316 20.98 6.70 15.53
CA GLY A 316 21.98 5.72 15.97
C GLY A 316 22.24 4.61 14.97
N PHE A 317 21.91 4.82 13.69
CA PHE A 317 22.29 3.93 12.61
C PHE A 317 23.59 4.38 11.94
N GLU A 318 24.45 3.45 11.58
CA GLU A 318 25.66 3.70 10.82
C GLU A 318 25.45 3.23 9.37
N ILE A 319 25.56 4.14 8.42
CA ILE A 319 25.50 3.82 6.98
C ILE A 319 26.87 4.11 6.40
N ALA A 320 27.56 3.10 5.89
CA ALA A 320 28.85 3.30 5.24
C ALA A 320 28.69 4.24 4.02
N PRO A 321 29.70 5.11 3.72
CA PRO A 321 29.60 6.08 2.63
C PRO A 321 29.20 5.47 1.28
N GLU A 322 29.73 4.29 0.97
CA GLU A 322 29.48 3.56 -0.29
C GLU A 322 28.29 2.58 -0.22
N GLN A 323 27.66 2.44 0.95
CA GLN A 323 26.53 1.50 1.10
C GLN A 323 25.30 2.09 0.43
N PRO A 324 24.64 1.34 -0.49
CA PRO A 324 23.38 1.75 -1.06
C PRO A 324 22.29 1.87 0.01
N ILE A 325 21.44 2.90 -0.10
CA ILE A 325 20.37 3.13 0.88
C ILE A 325 19.37 1.97 0.93
N GLY A 326 19.07 1.35 -0.22
CA GLY A 326 18.19 0.20 -0.30
C GLY A 326 18.72 -1.00 0.51
N GLU A 327 20.02 -1.30 0.43
CA GLU A 327 20.67 -2.35 1.22
C GLU A 327 20.62 -2.04 2.73
N PHE A 328 20.92 -0.79 3.10
CA PHE A 328 20.80 -0.36 4.50
C PHE A 328 19.38 -0.57 5.02
N LEU A 329 18.35 -0.11 4.30
CA LEU A 329 16.95 -0.19 4.74
C LEU A 329 16.46 -1.64 4.90
N GLN A 330 16.96 -2.58 4.10
CA GLN A 330 16.67 -4.01 4.28
C GLN A 330 17.30 -4.60 5.54
N SER A 331 18.42 -4.04 6.01
CA SER A 331 19.07 -4.49 7.25
C SER A 331 18.40 -3.97 8.53
N VAL A 332 17.50 -3.00 8.40
CA VAL A 332 16.81 -2.36 9.54
C VAL A 332 15.56 -3.16 9.91
N ASP A 333 15.44 -3.57 11.17
CA ASP A 333 14.19 -4.14 11.69
C ASP A 333 13.10 -3.05 11.75
N PRO A 334 12.08 -3.11 10.87
CA PRO A 334 11.04 -2.09 10.78
C PRO A 334 10.08 -2.11 11.98
N ASN A 335 10.13 -3.16 12.82
CA ASN A 335 9.25 -3.31 13.97
C ASN A 335 9.79 -2.60 15.22
N THR A 336 11.02 -2.07 15.18
CA THR A 336 11.55 -1.25 16.26
C THR A 336 11.13 0.22 16.11
N PRO A 337 10.97 1.00 17.18
CA PRO A 337 10.63 2.43 17.08
C PRO A 337 11.59 3.23 16.20
N LYS A 338 12.89 3.00 16.35
CA LYS A 338 13.91 3.67 15.52
C LYS A 338 13.88 3.18 14.07
N GLY A 339 13.70 1.87 13.86
CA GLY A 339 13.53 1.30 12.53
C GLY A 339 12.31 1.85 11.82
N MET A 340 11.18 1.96 12.51
CA MET A 340 9.97 2.57 11.97
C MET A 340 10.19 4.05 11.63
N ALA A 341 10.87 4.80 12.50
CA ALA A 341 11.19 6.20 12.26
C ALA A 341 12.06 6.37 11.01
N ILE A 342 13.14 5.60 10.86
CA ILE A 342 14.04 5.73 9.69
C ILE A 342 13.39 5.26 8.40
N GLN A 343 12.56 4.24 8.41
CA GLN A 343 11.79 3.81 7.25
C GLN A 343 10.81 4.90 6.79
N ARG A 344 10.16 5.61 7.72
CA ARG A 344 9.29 6.78 7.40
C ARG A 344 10.10 7.94 6.84
N GLU A 345 11.29 8.23 7.37
CA GLU A 345 12.16 9.25 6.81
C GLU A 345 12.62 8.90 5.38
N ALA A 346 12.87 7.62 5.11
CA ALA A 346 13.22 7.15 3.78
C ALA A 346 12.12 7.37 2.72
N GLN A 347 10.87 7.52 3.11
CA GLN A 347 9.78 7.90 2.17
C GLN A 347 10.07 9.21 1.42
N LYS A 348 10.85 10.11 2.01
CA LYS A 348 11.24 11.37 1.37
C LYS A 348 12.10 11.14 0.13
N LEU A 349 12.86 10.03 0.09
CA LEU A 349 13.70 9.66 -1.05
C LEU A 349 12.87 9.15 -2.24
N LEU A 350 11.63 8.74 -1.99
CA LEU A 350 10.70 8.21 -3.00
C LEU A 350 9.63 9.23 -3.42
N ARG A 351 9.86 10.52 -3.18
CA ARG A 351 8.91 11.57 -3.57
C ARG A 351 9.06 11.96 -5.03
N GLY A 352 7.94 12.40 -5.61
CA GLY A 352 7.90 12.89 -6.98
C GLY A 352 7.63 11.80 -8.02
N SER A 353 7.11 10.65 -7.60
CA SER A 353 6.67 9.63 -8.53
C SER A 353 5.55 10.15 -9.46
N GLY A 354 5.63 9.82 -10.74
CA GLY A 354 4.72 10.29 -11.77
C GLY A 354 4.35 9.20 -12.77
N TYR A 355 3.68 9.63 -13.82
CA TYR A 355 3.38 8.79 -14.97
C TYR A 355 3.85 9.49 -16.23
N ALA A 356 4.35 8.73 -17.20
CA ALA A 356 4.80 9.26 -18.48
C ALA A 356 4.54 8.28 -19.62
N SER A 357 4.28 8.81 -20.82
CA SER A 357 4.30 8.00 -22.04
C SER A 357 5.75 7.68 -22.42
N VAL A 358 5.95 6.48 -22.94
CA VAL A 358 7.21 6.10 -23.59
C VAL A 358 7.38 6.93 -24.84
N LYS A 359 8.44 7.74 -24.90
CA LYS A 359 8.83 8.51 -26.09
C LYS A 359 10.16 7.97 -26.60
N ASN A 360 10.32 7.90 -27.91
CA ASN A 360 11.49 7.36 -28.58
C ASN A 360 12.81 7.87 -27.95
N GLY A 361 13.46 6.99 -27.16
CA GLY A 361 14.80 7.17 -26.63
C GLY A 361 14.95 7.81 -25.24
N ASP A 362 13.87 8.38 -24.64
CA ASP A 362 13.92 9.06 -23.35
C ASP A 362 12.86 8.49 -22.39
N SER A 363 13.11 7.28 -21.89
CA SER A 363 12.23 6.68 -20.88
C SER A 363 12.88 6.77 -19.51
N GLU A 364 12.16 7.35 -18.55
CA GLU A 364 12.64 7.48 -17.17
C GLU A 364 12.47 6.15 -16.42
N VAL A 365 13.51 5.75 -15.69
CA VAL A 365 13.45 4.61 -14.78
C VAL A 365 12.67 4.98 -13.51
N HIS A 366 12.16 3.97 -12.84
CA HIS A 366 11.61 4.10 -11.50
C HIS A 366 12.68 3.71 -10.48
N SER A 367 13.34 4.71 -9.85
CA SER A 367 14.48 4.50 -8.94
C SER A 367 14.16 3.57 -7.77
N GLY A 368 12.92 3.63 -7.22
CA GLY A 368 12.50 2.73 -6.14
C GLY A 368 12.44 1.25 -6.55
N VAL A 369 12.31 0.94 -7.84
CA VAL A 369 12.31 -0.44 -8.37
C VAL A 369 13.64 -0.80 -9.02
N GLY A 370 14.45 0.19 -9.35
CA GLY A 370 15.73 0.00 -10.03
C GLY A 370 15.58 -0.43 -11.49
N GLY A 371 14.57 0.08 -12.20
CA GLY A 371 14.31 -0.27 -13.60
C GLY A 371 13.08 0.42 -14.18
N TYR A 372 12.73 0.06 -15.41
CA TYR A 372 11.46 0.49 -15.98
C TYR A 372 10.30 -0.19 -15.28
N TYR A 373 9.23 0.55 -15.06
CA TYR A 373 8.09 0.03 -14.31
C TYR A 373 6.78 0.58 -14.85
N ALA A 374 5.76 -0.25 -14.88
CA ALA A 374 4.41 0.14 -15.25
C ALA A 374 3.38 -0.45 -14.29
N HIS A 375 2.28 0.24 -14.11
CA HIS A 375 1.13 -0.28 -13.40
C HIS A 375 0.26 -1.08 -14.36
N VAL A 376 0.15 -2.39 -14.14
CA VAL A 376 -0.66 -3.33 -14.95
C VAL A 376 -1.35 -4.40 -14.08
N THR A 377 -1.25 -4.30 -12.76
CA THR A 377 -1.63 -5.40 -11.85
C THR A 377 -2.85 -5.12 -10.99
N ALA A 378 -3.46 -3.92 -11.09
CA ALA A 378 -4.62 -3.57 -10.26
C ALA A 378 -5.67 -2.71 -11.00
N PRO A 379 -6.23 -3.19 -12.13
CA PRO A 379 -7.14 -2.41 -12.98
C PRO A 379 -8.51 -2.16 -12.35
N LEU A 380 -8.93 -2.93 -11.34
CA LEU A 380 -10.18 -2.69 -10.60
C LEU A 380 -10.13 -1.41 -9.79
N ARG A 381 -8.93 -0.96 -9.40
CA ARG A 381 -8.72 0.21 -8.56
C ARG A 381 -7.80 1.29 -9.15
N ARG A 382 -7.15 1.06 -10.31
CA ARG A 382 -6.31 2.06 -10.99
C ARG A 382 -6.59 2.10 -12.48
N LEU A 383 -6.94 3.28 -12.95
CA LEU A 383 -7.31 3.51 -14.35
C LEU A 383 -6.22 3.12 -15.34
N ILE A 384 -4.97 3.54 -15.09
CA ILE A 384 -3.86 3.37 -16.02
C ILE A 384 -3.56 1.90 -16.32
N ASP A 385 -3.81 1.01 -15.38
CA ASP A 385 -3.55 -0.43 -15.54
C ASP A 385 -4.30 -1.02 -16.73
N ARG A 386 -5.54 -0.58 -16.98
CA ARG A 386 -6.34 -0.96 -18.15
C ARG A 386 -5.63 -0.57 -19.45
N PHE A 387 -5.12 0.64 -19.54
CA PHE A 387 -4.50 1.20 -20.75
C PHE A 387 -3.09 0.64 -20.99
N ALA A 388 -2.25 0.57 -19.95
CA ALA A 388 -0.92 -0.01 -20.04
C ALA A 388 -0.97 -1.50 -20.43
N THR A 389 -1.96 -2.24 -19.95
CA THR A 389 -2.17 -3.64 -20.33
C THR A 389 -2.49 -3.78 -21.82
N GLU A 390 -3.28 -2.90 -22.42
CA GLU A 390 -3.57 -2.92 -23.85
C GLU A 390 -2.32 -2.69 -24.72
N HIS A 391 -1.43 -1.78 -24.29
CA HIS A 391 -0.12 -1.64 -24.93
C HIS A 391 0.66 -2.95 -24.90
N CYS A 392 0.71 -3.64 -23.76
CA CYS A 392 1.43 -4.90 -23.64
C CYS A 392 0.82 -6.03 -24.48
N LEU A 393 -0.50 -6.10 -24.56
CA LEU A 393 -1.22 -7.06 -25.42
C LEU A 393 -0.97 -6.80 -26.90
N ALA A 394 -1.00 -5.54 -27.33
CA ALA A 394 -0.68 -5.16 -28.71
C ALA A 394 0.77 -5.53 -29.08
N ILE A 395 1.73 -5.22 -28.21
CA ILE A 395 3.14 -5.60 -28.40
C ILE A 395 3.31 -7.12 -28.51
N ALA A 396 2.65 -7.88 -27.61
CA ALA A 396 2.77 -9.34 -27.60
C ALA A 396 2.16 -10.00 -28.82
N SER A 397 1.08 -9.43 -29.38
CA SER A 397 0.43 -9.93 -30.58
C SER A 397 1.01 -9.36 -31.88
N GLY A 398 1.90 -8.37 -31.82
CA GLY A 398 2.46 -7.68 -32.99
C GLY A 398 1.42 -6.87 -33.76
N THR A 399 0.41 -6.34 -33.04
CA THR A 399 -0.65 -5.51 -33.61
C THR A 399 -0.48 -4.05 -33.20
N ASP A 400 -1.18 -3.14 -33.88
CA ASP A 400 -1.25 -1.75 -33.46
C ASP A 400 -2.03 -1.63 -32.16
N VAL A 401 -1.65 -0.64 -31.33
CA VAL A 401 -2.42 -0.29 -30.11
C VAL A 401 -3.81 0.19 -30.52
N PRO A 402 -4.89 -0.30 -29.88
CA PRO A 402 -6.24 0.11 -30.22
C PRO A 402 -6.42 1.63 -30.14
N GLU A 403 -7.10 2.22 -31.13
CA GLU A 403 -7.31 3.68 -31.23
C GLU A 403 -8.00 4.25 -29.97
N TRP A 404 -8.88 3.49 -29.35
CA TRP A 404 -9.56 3.93 -28.14
C TRP A 404 -8.58 4.14 -26.94
N VAL A 405 -7.43 3.45 -26.93
CA VAL A 405 -6.35 3.62 -25.93
C VAL A 405 -5.61 4.93 -26.22
N THR A 406 -5.09 5.07 -27.43
CA THR A 406 -4.23 6.22 -27.80
C THR A 406 -4.99 7.54 -27.78
N ARG A 407 -6.30 7.53 -28.06
CA ARG A 407 -7.17 8.71 -28.07
C ARG A 407 -7.23 9.43 -26.71
N VAL A 408 -7.18 8.71 -25.61
CA VAL A 408 -7.37 9.26 -24.25
C VAL A 408 -6.11 9.19 -23.40
N GLU A 409 -4.98 8.77 -23.96
CA GLU A 409 -3.74 8.52 -23.24
C GLU A 409 -3.26 9.73 -22.40
N GLU A 410 -3.28 10.94 -22.98
CA GLU A 410 -2.91 12.16 -22.29
C GLU A 410 -3.85 12.44 -21.10
N GLN A 411 -5.15 12.26 -21.30
CA GLN A 411 -6.15 12.40 -20.23
C GLN A 411 -5.91 11.38 -19.10
N VAL A 412 -5.58 10.13 -19.45
CA VAL A 412 -5.25 9.09 -18.45
C VAL A 412 -4.06 9.50 -17.60
N LEU A 413 -2.99 10.01 -18.22
CA LEU A 413 -1.80 10.48 -17.48
C LEU A 413 -2.12 11.62 -16.52
N ASP A 414 -2.87 12.62 -17.00
CA ASP A 414 -3.26 13.78 -16.18
C ASP A 414 -4.18 13.36 -15.02
N THR A 415 -5.16 12.52 -15.30
CA THR A 415 -6.07 11.99 -14.28
C THR A 415 -5.32 11.19 -13.22
N MET A 416 -4.40 10.32 -13.63
CA MET A 416 -3.59 9.52 -12.70
C MET A 416 -2.68 10.39 -11.83
N LYS A 417 -2.11 11.44 -12.39
CA LYS A 417 -1.31 12.40 -11.62
C LYS A 417 -2.17 13.11 -10.56
N TYR A 418 -3.33 13.63 -10.96
CA TYR A 418 -4.25 14.31 -10.04
C TYR A 418 -4.75 13.36 -8.95
N SER A 419 -5.31 12.22 -9.35
CA SER A 419 -5.93 11.27 -8.41
C SER A 419 -4.91 10.65 -7.42
N SER A 420 -3.64 10.49 -7.82
CA SER A 420 -2.58 10.04 -6.91
C SER A 420 -2.27 11.06 -5.81
N ILE A 421 -2.25 12.35 -6.16
CA ILE A 421 -2.08 13.43 -5.19
C ILE A 421 -3.28 13.48 -4.25
N LEU A 422 -4.50 13.44 -4.81
CA LEU A 422 -5.74 13.46 -4.06
C LEU A 422 -5.83 12.29 -3.07
N ALA A 423 -5.53 11.06 -3.50
CA ALA A 423 -5.53 9.89 -2.63
C ALA A 423 -4.57 10.06 -1.45
N SER A 424 -3.35 10.55 -1.70
CA SER A 424 -2.38 10.81 -0.63
C SER A 424 -2.84 11.90 0.35
N GLN A 425 -3.50 12.94 -0.14
CA GLN A 425 -4.04 14.01 0.70
C GLN A 425 -5.18 13.51 1.59
N VAL A 426 -6.09 12.71 1.03
CA VAL A 426 -7.21 12.11 1.78
C VAL A 426 -6.71 11.13 2.83
N ASP A 427 -5.77 10.26 2.47
CA ASP A 427 -5.18 9.28 3.39
C ASP A 427 -4.52 9.98 4.60
N ASN A 428 -3.67 10.98 4.34
CA ASN A 428 -3.06 11.78 5.39
C ASN A 428 -4.10 12.50 6.24
N ALA A 429 -5.13 13.10 5.64
CA ALA A 429 -6.17 13.81 6.37
C ALA A 429 -7.00 12.88 7.28
N CYS A 430 -7.27 11.66 6.83
CA CYS A 430 -7.93 10.64 7.65
C CYS A 430 -7.04 10.18 8.82
N LEU A 431 -5.76 9.96 8.56
CA LEU A 431 -4.79 9.58 9.58
C LEU A 431 -4.63 10.69 10.62
N ASP A 432 -4.39 11.93 10.18
CA ASP A 432 -4.23 13.11 11.05
C ASP A 432 -5.48 13.36 11.92
N LEU A 433 -6.69 13.18 11.35
CA LEU A 433 -7.94 13.27 12.08
C LEU A 433 -8.03 12.21 13.18
N THR A 434 -7.63 10.99 12.85
CA THR A 434 -7.67 9.87 13.79
C THR A 434 -6.64 10.06 14.90
N GLU A 435 -5.41 10.45 14.56
CA GLU A 435 -4.34 10.75 15.53
C GLU A 435 -4.76 11.88 16.49
N ALA A 436 -5.32 12.97 15.97
CA ALA A 436 -5.82 14.06 16.78
C ALA A 436 -6.98 13.61 17.70
N THR A 437 -7.88 12.76 17.20
CA THR A 437 -9.01 12.25 17.99
C THR A 437 -8.55 11.35 19.13
N VAL A 438 -7.66 10.40 18.84
CA VAL A 438 -7.10 9.49 19.86
C VAL A 438 -6.35 10.25 20.93
N LEU A 439 -5.55 11.25 20.55
CA LEU A 439 -4.72 12.00 21.47
C LEU A 439 -5.46 13.12 22.21
N LYS A 440 -6.67 13.48 21.79
CA LYS A 440 -7.44 14.59 22.38
C LYS A 440 -7.60 14.52 23.89
N TYR A 441 -7.82 13.32 24.42
CA TYR A 441 -8.02 13.09 25.85
C TYR A 441 -6.70 13.01 26.65
N TRP A 442 -5.55 13.13 25.96
CA TRP A 442 -4.23 13.02 26.56
C TRP A 442 -3.48 14.38 26.60
N GLU A 443 -4.16 15.48 26.28
CA GLU A 443 -3.58 16.83 26.40
C GLU A 443 -3.08 17.07 27.82
N GLY A 444 -1.86 17.62 27.95
CA GLY A 444 -1.16 17.82 29.22
C GLY A 444 -0.45 16.58 29.76
N GLN A 445 -0.47 15.43 29.06
CA GLN A 445 0.26 14.24 29.47
C GLN A 445 1.63 14.15 28.79
N ASN A 446 2.56 13.46 29.44
CA ASN A 446 3.91 13.26 28.95
C ASN A 446 4.05 11.97 28.15
N PHE A 447 4.87 12.03 27.10
CA PHE A 447 5.14 10.93 26.17
C PHE A 447 6.63 10.77 25.93
N ASN A 448 7.08 9.54 25.75
CA ASN A 448 8.43 9.25 25.30
C ASN A 448 8.52 9.32 23.77
N ALA A 449 9.51 10.04 23.29
CA ALA A 449 9.74 10.23 21.86
C ALA A 449 11.24 10.24 21.54
N VAL A 450 11.59 9.92 20.29
CA VAL A 450 12.91 10.20 19.75
C VAL A 450 12.85 11.45 18.87
N VAL A 451 13.89 12.29 18.96
CA VAL A 451 14.03 13.52 18.16
C VAL A 451 14.54 13.14 16.78
N VAL A 452 13.68 13.16 15.78
CA VAL A 452 14.04 12.81 14.40
C VAL A 452 14.77 13.94 13.71
N ALA A 453 14.31 15.18 13.93
CA ALA A 453 14.97 16.39 13.42
C ALA A 453 14.80 17.53 14.42
N SER A 454 15.83 18.40 14.51
CA SER A 454 15.83 19.58 15.37
C SER A 454 16.20 20.81 14.55
N GLU A 455 15.41 21.89 14.73
CA GLU A 455 15.64 23.19 14.10
C GLU A 455 15.77 24.28 15.19
N PRO A 456 16.94 24.41 15.82
CA PRO A 456 17.13 25.34 16.95
C PRO A 456 16.81 26.79 16.60
N GLU A 457 17.09 27.23 15.38
CA GLU A 457 16.80 28.59 14.92
C GLU A 457 15.31 28.92 14.87
N LYS A 458 14.47 27.88 14.69
CA LYS A 458 13.01 27.99 14.69
C LYS A 458 12.37 27.60 16.03
N ASN A 459 13.19 27.21 17.01
CA ASN A 459 12.74 26.62 18.27
C ASN A 459 11.71 25.51 18.04
N SER A 460 12.01 24.60 17.12
CA SER A 460 11.12 23.50 16.73
C SER A 460 11.87 22.20 16.49
N ALA A 461 11.17 21.09 16.66
CA ALA A 461 11.66 19.77 16.35
C ALA A 461 10.57 18.92 15.71
N ARG A 462 10.98 17.80 15.11
CA ARG A 462 10.10 16.73 14.68
C ARG A 462 10.42 15.50 15.51
N LEU A 463 9.40 14.93 16.12
CA LEU A 463 9.49 13.81 17.04
C LEU A 463 8.82 12.59 16.45
N PHE A 464 9.36 11.42 16.75
CA PHE A 464 8.64 10.17 16.65
C PHE A 464 8.26 9.70 18.07
N VAL A 465 6.97 9.81 18.39
CA VAL A 465 6.40 9.33 19.65
C VAL A 465 6.26 7.82 19.57
N TYR A 466 6.59 7.10 20.65
CA TYR A 466 6.60 5.64 20.61
C TYR A 466 5.22 5.01 20.83
N LYS A 467 4.40 5.66 21.64
CA LYS A 467 3.05 5.18 22.01
C LYS A 467 2.11 6.37 22.20
N PRO A 468 1.20 6.59 21.24
CA PRO A 468 1.04 6.00 19.92
C PRO A 468 2.24 6.32 19.01
N PRO A 469 2.53 5.51 17.97
CA PRO A 469 3.62 5.79 17.05
C PRO A 469 3.22 6.91 16.07
N VAL A 470 3.40 8.15 16.50
CA VAL A 470 3.02 9.37 15.78
C VAL A 470 4.27 10.18 15.44
N LEU A 471 4.35 10.63 14.20
CA LEU A 471 5.34 11.62 13.79
C LEU A 471 4.76 13.02 13.95
N ALA A 472 5.20 13.75 14.96
CA ALA A 472 4.59 15.02 15.34
C ALA A 472 5.58 16.17 15.40
N LYS A 473 5.04 17.39 15.34
CA LYS A 473 5.78 18.62 15.60
C LYS A 473 5.95 18.84 17.10
N CYS A 474 7.07 19.48 17.47
CA CYS A 474 7.38 19.87 18.83
C CYS A 474 7.79 21.34 18.88
N ILE A 475 7.27 22.07 19.86
CA ILE A 475 7.82 23.37 20.28
C ILE A 475 8.99 23.07 21.20
N GLY A 476 10.11 23.77 20.99
CA GLY A 476 11.40 23.45 21.60
C GLY A 476 12.29 22.69 20.63
N ALA A 477 13.61 22.75 20.86
CA ALA A 477 14.60 22.17 20.00
C ALA A 477 15.55 21.25 20.77
N PRO A 478 15.04 20.09 21.26
CA PRO A 478 15.92 19.10 21.87
C PRO A 478 16.93 18.56 20.86
N GLU A 479 18.02 18.01 21.36
CA GLU A 479 19.09 17.47 20.54
C GLU A 479 18.60 16.31 19.67
N GLN A 480 18.89 16.38 18.37
CA GLN A 480 18.54 15.34 17.40
C GLN A 480 19.11 13.97 17.79
N GLY A 481 18.35 12.90 17.58
CA GLY A 481 18.74 11.52 17.89
C GLY A 481 18.60 11.14 19.37
N THR A 482 18.27 12.07 20.27
CA THR A 482 18.07 11.77 21.69
C THR A 482 16.65 11.32 21.97
N ASN A 483 16.51 10.47 23.02
CA ASN A 483 15.21 10.15 23.58
C ASN A 483 14.83 11.24 24.57
N GLN A 484 13.61 11.76 24.45
CA GLN A 484 13.09 12.83 25.29
C GLN A 484 11.71 12.51 25.81
N GLU A 485 11.41 13.01 27.00
CA GLU A 485 10.04 13.12 27.47
C GLU A 485 9.48 14.47 27.00
N VAL A 486 8.28 14.47 26.40
CA VAL A 486 7.63 15.62 25.80
C VAL A 486 6.18 15.68 26.23
N THR A 487 5.63 16.88 26.41
CA THR A 487 4.23 17.07 26.80
C THR A 487 3.36 17.30 25.57
N LEU A 488 2.23 16.61 25.48
CA LEU A 488 1.19 16.88 24.47
C LEU A 488 0.49 18.20 24.80
N VAL A 489 0.74 19.22 23.98
CA VAL A 489 0.15 20.57 24.18
C VAL A 489 -1.27 20.66 23.65
N THR A 490 -1.48 20.12 22.45
CA THR A 490 -2.81 20.13 21.82
C THR A 490 -2.98 19.02 20.81
N ALA A 491 -4.19 18.48 20.74
CA ALA A 491 -4.68 17.66 19.65
C ALA A 491 -5.94 18.34 19.08
N ASN A 492 -5.78 19.02 17.95
CA ASN A 492 -6.79 19.86 17.35
C ASN A 492 -7.52 19.13 16.22
N LEU A 493 -8.76 18.68 16.48
CA LEU A 493 -9.55 17.92 15.51
C LEU A 493 -9.90 18.75 14.25
N LYS A 494 -10.14 20.04 14.40
CA LYS A 494 -10.50 20.91 13.25
C LYS A 494 -9.31 21.15 12.31
N LYS A 495 -8.12 21.30 12.88
CA LYS A 495 -6.87 21.45 12.11
C LYS A 495 -6.22 20.13 11.78
N ARG A 496 -6.69 19.02 12.40
CA ARG A 496 -6.07 17.71 12.31
C ARG A 496 -4.57 17.77 12.65
N GLU A 497 -4.25 18.43 13.76
CA GLU A 497 -2.86 18.72 14.16
C GLU A 497 -2.62 18.28 15.60
N VAL A 498 -1.52 17.57 15.78
CA VAL A 498 -0.98 17.18 17.08
C VAL A 498 0.31 17.94 17.33
N LEU A 499 0.44 18.56 18.49
CA LEU A 499 1.59 19.39 18.86
C LEU A 499 2.09 19.03 20.25
N PHE A 500 3.39 18.77 20.33
CA PHE A 500 4.10 18.54 21.59
C PHE A 500 4.97 19.73 21.98
N ALA A 501 5.42 19.78 23.21
CA ALA A 501 6.41 20.72 23.71
C ALA A 501 7.55 20.02 24.46
N TRP A 502 8.74 20.63 24.41
CA TRP A 502 9.93 20.26 25.18
C TRP A 502 10.58 21.55 25.74
N PRO A 503 11.11 21.53 26.99
CA PRO A 503 11.08 20.39 27.93
C PRO A 503 9.65 20.03 28.36
N ALA A 504 9.47 18.79 28.83
CA ALA A 504 8.22 18.38 29.48
C ALA A 504 7.99 19.19 30.76
N ASP A 505 6.73 19.58 31.02
CA ASP A 505 6.32 20.27 32.23
C ASP A 505 6.20 19.31 33.42
#